data_e9d77c79c70c0a94682454f77fdc4ea4
#
_entry.id   e9d77c79c70c0a94682454f77fdc4ea4
#
_cell.length_a   1.000
_cell.length_b   1.000
_cell.length_c   1.000
_cell.angle_alpha   90.00
_cell.angle_beta   90.00
_cell.angle_gamma   90.00
#
_symmetry.space_group_name_H-M   'P 1'
#
loop_
_entity.id
_entity.type
_entity.pdbx_description
1 polymer ?
#
loop_
_entity_poly.entity_id
_entity_poly.type
_entity_poly.pdbx_seq_one_letter_code
_entity_poly.pdbx_strand_id
1 'polypeptide(L)'
;MRVDFSTTIRQMTENDSWKCAFPPTWEQRKLEEYLEVSGQKNFEGIYTKEDVLSVSGDFGIVNQIEFQGRSFAGASVANYGVVETGDIVYTKSPLKSNPYGIIKANKGKNGIVSTLYAVYKPKQSANPEFVQIYFEQDARMNNYMHPLVNKGAKNDMKVSAENALKGQIVFPDIKEQRTISEFFRNLDTLITLHQRK
;
A
#
# COMPACT_ATOMS: atom_id res chain seq x y z
N MET A 1 6.58 22.53 -35.87
CA MET A 1 5.13 22.56 -35.55
C MET A 1 5.02 22.72 -34.04
N ARG A 2 4.73 23.93 -33.54
CA ARG A 2 4.53 24.17 -32.11
C ARG A 2 3.12 23.73 -31.76
N VAL A 3 2.99 22.73 -30.90
CA VAL A 3 1.69 22.33 -30.33
C VAL A 3 1.32 23.39 -29.29
N ASP A 4 0.24 24.10 -29.54
CA ASP A 4 -0.26 25.13 -28.61
C ASP A 4 -1.05 24.46 -27.49
N PHE A 5 -0.39 24.28 -26.36
CA PHE A 5 -0.96 23.71 -25.15
C PHE A 5 -2.04 24.58 -24.49
N SER A 6 -2.16 25.85 -24.87
CA SER A 6 -3.10 26.78 -24.24
C SER A 6 -4.55 26.53 -24.70
N THR A 7 -4.74 26.03 -25.92
CA THR A 7 -6.06 25.74 -26.47
C THR A 7 -6.64 24.45 -25.91
N THR A 8 -5.78 23.45 -25.60
CA THR A 8 -6.19 22.16 -25.01
C THR A 8 -6.66 22.33 -23.56
N ILE A 9 -6.06 23.25 -22.80
CA ILE A 9 -6.45 23.51 -21.40
C ILE A 9 -7.76 24.26 -21.29
N ARG A 10 -8.07 25.14 -22.26
CA ARG A 10 -9.31 25.94 -22.25
C ARG A 10 -10.58 25.14 -22.56
N GLN A 11 -10.48 24.05 -23.31
CA GLN A 11 -11.64 23.16 -23.60
C GLN A 11 -11.97 22.21 -22.45
N MET A 12 -11.12 22.12 -21.41
CA MET A 12 -11.30 21.26 -20.24
C MET A 12 -12.10 21.90 -19.10
N THR A 13 -12.54 23.15 -19.20
CA THR A 13 -13.12 23.88 -18.06
C THR A 13 -14.66 24.00 -18.06
N GLU A 14 -15.38 23.45 -19.01
CA GLU A 14 -16.83 23.71 -19.08
C GLU A 14 -17.79 22.52 -18.96
N ASN A 15 -17.36 21.27 -18.79
CA ASN A 15 -18.32 20.22 -18.42
C ASN A 15 -17.65 19.02 -17.75
N ASP A 16 -18.08 18.67 -16.53
CA ASP A 16 -17.74 17.45 -15.77
C ASP A 16 -16.24 17.22 -15.50
N SER A 17 -15.61 18.12 -14.81
CA SER A 17 -14.17 18.32 -14.68
C SER A 17 -13.37 17.24 -13.95
N TRP A 18 -13.95 16.17 -13.44
CA TRP A 18 -13.21 15.12 -12.75
C TRP A 18 -13.31 13.71 -13.37
N LYS A 19 -14.18 13.52 -14.35
CA LYS A 19 -14.31 12.23 -15.05
C LYS A 19 -13.22 11.96 -16.09
N CYS A 20 -12.40 12.95 -16.44
CA CYS A 20 -11.38 12.84 -17.50
C CYS A 20 -9.97 12.60 -16.99
N ALA A 21 -9.76 12.26 -15.71
CA ALA A 21 -8.43 12.12 -15.14
C ALA A 21 -7.75 10.77 -15.42
N PHE A 22 -8.47 9.76 -15.92
CA PHE A 22 -7.93 8.43 -16.16
C PHE A 22 -8.05 8.01 -17.61
N PRO A 23 -7.06 7.27 -18.16
CA PRO A 23 -7.18 6.65 -19.47
C PRO A 23 -8.42 5.76 -19.54
N PRO A 24 -9.07 5.62 -20.72
CA PRO A 24 -10.28 4.82 -20.86
C PRO A 24 -10.14 3.32 -20.52
N THR A 25 -8.91 2.85 -20.33
CA THR A 25 -8.57 1.48 -19.92
C THR A 25 -8.55 1.28 -18.41
N TRP A 26 -8.66 2.37 -17.61
CA TRP A 26 -8.67 2.27 -16.14
C TRP A 26 -10.10 2.06 -15.65
N GLU A 27 -10.28 1.01 -14.85
CA GLU A 27 -11.58 0.61 -14.34
C GLU A 27 -11.74 0.95 -12.87
N GLN A 28 -12.93 1.47 -12.53
CA GLN A 28 -13.29 1.71 -11.14
C GLN A 28 -13.89 0.44 -10.54
N ARG A 29 -13.21 -0.11 -9.53
CA ARG A 29 -13.63 -1.30 -8.80
C ARG A 29 -13.34 -1.16 -7.32
N LYS A 30 -13.86 -2.06 -6.48
CA LYS A 30 -13.48 -2.12 -5.08
C LYS A 30 -12.11 -2.78 -4.92
N LEU A 31 -11.34 -2.34 -3.91
CA LEU A 31 -10.02 -2.92 -3.64
C LEU A 31 -10.11 -4.41 -3.28
N GLU A 32 -11.22 -4.88 -2.70
CA GLU A 32 -11.47 -6.30 -2.42
C GLU A 32 -11.51 -7.20 -3.68
N GLU A 33 -11.66 -6.64 -4.87
CA GLU A 33 -11.57 -7.39 -6.13
C GLU A 33 -10.11 -7.69 -6.53
N TYR A 34 -9.18 -6.96 -5.95
CA TYR A 34 -7.73 -7.07 -6.20
C TYR A 34 -6.95 -7.72 -5.05
N LEU A 35 -7.42 -7.54 -3.83
CA LEU A 35 -6.77 -8.02 -2.62
C LEU A 35 -7.75 -8.81 -1.74
N GLU A 36 -7.20 -9.69 -0.92
CA GLU A 36 -7.95 -10.40 0.12
C GLU A 36 -7.20 -10.38 1.45
N VAL A 37 -7.94 -10.39 2.55
CA VAL A 37 -7.35 -10.41 3.90
C VAL A 37 -6.70 -11.77 4.14
N SER A 38 -5.42 -11.78 4.50
CA SER A 38 -4.75 -12.99 4.97
C SER A 38 -5.17 -13.32 6.39
N GLY A 39 -5.73 -14.50 6.58
CA GLY A 39 -6.01 -15.08 7.91
C GLY A 39 -4.83 -15.82 8.52
N GLN A 40 -3.71 -15.95 7.80
CA GLN A 40 -2.58 -16.78 8.22
C GLN A 40 -1.88 -16.19 9.44
N LYS A 41 -1.69 -17.02 10.46
CA LYS A 41 -1.04 -16.66 11.73
C LYS A 41 0.12 -17.62 12.01
N ASN A 42 1.04 -17.16 12.82
CA ASN A 42 2.23 -17.92 13.22
C ASN A 42 1.95 -18.94 14.34
N PHE A 43 0.79 -19.62 14.31
CA PHE A 43 0.41 -20.58 15.36
C PHE A 43 1.35 -21.79 15.45
N GLU A 44 1.94 -22.19 14.35
CA GLU A 44 2.90 -23.30 14.28
C GLU A 44 4.29 -22.92 14.82
N GLY A 45 4.52 -21.62 15.11
CA GLY A 45 5.80 -21.14 15.64
C GLY A 45 6.98 -21.24 14.68
N ILE A 46 6.70 -21.24 13.36
CA ILE A 46 7.74 -21.28 12.31
C ILE A 46 8.64 -20.05 12.38
N TYR A 47 8.06 -18.89 12.69
CA TYR A 47 8.76 -17.63 12.83
C TYR A 47 8.96 -17.24 14.29
N THR A 48 10.09 -16.63 14.59
CA THR A 48 10.51 -16.18 15.92
C THR A 48 10.44 -14.66 16.05
N LYS A 49 10.89 -14.12 17.18
CA LYS A 49 11.03 -12.66 17.36
C LYS A 49 12.07 -12.02 16.42
N GLU A 50 12.96 -12.83 15.87
CA GLU A 50 13.99 -12.41 14.93
C GLU A 50 13.42 -12.15 13.53
N ASP A 51 12.27 -12.77 13.23
CA ASP A 51 11.58 -12.65 11.93
C ASP A 51 10.51 -11.56 11.92
N VAL A 52 10.44 -10.75 12.98
CA VAL A 52 9.43 -9.69 13.05
C VAL A 52 9.76 -8.55 12.08
N LEU A 53 8.77 -8.21 11.27
CA LEU A 53 8.83 -7.14 10.30
C LEU A 53 8.13 -5.87 10.83
N SER A 54 8.66 -4.73 10.43
CA SER A 54 8.07 -3.41 10.64
C SER A 54 7.81 -2.71 9.32
N VAL A 55 6.80 -1.86 9.29
CA VAL A 55 6.46 -1.06 8.11
C VAL A 55 6.95 0.37 8.32
N SER A 56 7.86 0.80 7.47
CA SER A 56 8.38 2.16 7.40
C SER A 56 7.79 2.91 6.21
N GLY A 57 7.48 4.20 6.37
CA GLY A 57 7.08 5.07 5.27
C GLY A 57 8.16 5.15 4.19
N ASP A 58 9.41 5.33 4.62
CA ASP A 58 10.55 5.60 3.75
C ASP A 58 11.24 4.33 3.24
N PHE A 59 11.33 3.28 4.10
CA PHE A 59 12.10 2.07 3.80
C PHE A 59 11.25 0.85 3.43
N GLY A 60 9.91 1.00 3.42
CA GLY A 60 9.00 -0.11 3.14
C GLY A 60 8.92 -1.12 4.28
N ILE A 61 8.85 -2.41 3.95
CA ILE A 61 8.80 -3.48 4.95
C ILE A 61 10.24 -3.96 5.23
N VAL A 62 10.65 -3.84 6.50
CA VAL A 62 12.01 -4.11 6.97
C VAL A 62 12.00 -5.04 8.16
N ASN A 63 13.08 -5.82 8.37
CA ASN A 63 13.25 -6.59 9.59
C ASN A 63 13.43 -5.63 10.78
N GLN A 64 12.71 -5.87 11.88
CA GLN A 64 12.67 -4.95 13.02
C GLN A 64 14.01 -4.84 13.73
N ILE A 65 14.72 -5.96 13.89
CA ILE A 65 16.03 -5.98 14.55
C ILE A 65 17.09 -5.31 13.67
N GLU A 66 17.14 -5.66 12.39
CA GLU A 66 18.10 -5.07 11.45
C GLU A 66 17.93 -3.54 11.34
N PHE A 67 16.69 -3.06 11.40
CA PHE A 67 16.37 -1.64 11.24
C PHE A 67 16.45 -0.82 12.53
N GLN A 68 16.06 -1.41 13.70
CA GLN A 68 15.92 -0.70 14.97
C GLN A 68 16.89 -1.21 16.06
N GLY A 69 17.72 -2.21 15.74
CA GLY A 69 18.68 -2.81 16.66
C GLY A 69 18.07 -3.75 17.71
N ARG A 70 16.73 -3.86 17.79
CA ARG A 70 16.02 -4.73 18.74
C ARG A 70 14.64 -5.11 18.26
N SER A 71 14.10 -6.20 18.77
CA SER A 71 12.70 -6.57 18.59
C SER A 71 11.82 -5.90 19.65
N PHE A 72 10.65 -5.40 19.24
CA PHE A 72 9.58 -4.91 20.12
C PHE A 72 8.45 -5.94 20.27
N ALA A 73 8.67 -7.16 19.83
CA ALA A 73 7.70 -8.23 19.95
C ALA A 73 7.43 -8.57 21.42
N GLY A 74 6.16 -8.82 21.73
CA GLY A 74 5.73 -9.29 23.04
C GLY A 74 6.32 -10.66 23.41
N ALA A 75 5.87 -11.22 24.53
CA ALA A 75 6.32 -12.54 25.00
C ALA A 75 6.03 -13.66 23.98
N SER A 76 4.89 -13.58 23.28
CA SER A 76 4.49 -14.54 22.25
C SER A 76 4.24 -13.85 20.92
N VAL A 77 4.65 -14.49 19.83
CA VAL A 77 4.42 -14.07 18.44
C VAL A 77 3.44 -15.00 17.70
N ALA A 78 2.78 -15.91 18.40
CA ALA A 78 1.87 -16.89 17.81
C ALA A 78 0.70 -16.25 17.04
N ASN A 79 0.17 -15.13 17.54
CA ASN A 79 -0.95 -14.40 16.92
C ASN A 79 -0.52 -13.41 15.83
N TYR A 80 0.78 -13.29 15.55
CA TYR A 80 1.29 -12.40 14.51
C TYR A 80 0.87 -12.90 13.12
N GLY A 81 0.59 -11.97 12.22
CA GLY A 81 0.26 -12.29 10.84
C GLY A 81 1.49 -12.72 10.07
N VAL A 82 1.41 -13.82 9.32
CA VAL A 82 2.48 -14.24 8.42
C VAL A 82 2.47 -13.36 7.18
N VAL A 83 3.63 -12.92 6.76
CA VAL A 83 3.86 -12.09 5.57
C VAL A 83 4.86 -12.78 4.67
N GLU A 84 4.46 -13.06 3.44
CA GLU A 84 5.33 -13.60 2.41
C GLU A 84 5.79 -12.51 1.45
N THR A 85 6.84 -12.80 0.69
CA THR A 85 7.28 -11.89 -0.40
C THR A 85 6.14 -11.70 -1.40
N GLY A 86 5.82 -10.47 -1.73
CA GLY A 86 4.69 -10.12 -2.59
C GLY A 86 3.40 -9.80 -1.84
N ASP A 87 3.29 -10.10 -0.55
CA ASP A 87 2.15 -9.68 0.26
C ASP A 87 2.14 -8.17 0.47
N ILE A 88 0.96 -7.67 0.79
CA ILE A 88 0.74 -6.25 1.07
C ILE A 88 0.41 -6.08 2.56
N VAL A 89 1.07 -5.14 3.21
CA VAL A 89 0.84 -4.84 4.63
C VAL A 89 0.28 -3.44 4.81
N TYR A 90 -0.80 -3.35 5.59
CA TYR A 90 -1.47 -2.11 5.98
C TYR A 90 -1.28 -1.86 7.48
N THR A 91 -0.85 -0.66 7.87
CA THR A 91 -0.45 -0.36 9.25
C THR A 91 -1.61 -0.03 10.17
N LYS A 92 -2.81 0.07 9.83
CA LYS A 92 -3.99 0.42 10.65
C LYS A 92 -3.80 1.54 11.71
N SER A 93 -2.62 2.07 11.88
CA SER A 93 -2.26 3.06 12.90
C SER A 93 -1.82 4.37 12.26
N PRO A 94 -2.11 5.52 12.89
CA PRO A 94 -1.68 6.82 12.40
C PRO A 94 -0.16 6.92 12.28
N LEU A 95 0.31 7.50 11.20
CA LEU A 95 1.72 7.80 10.94
C LEU A 95 1.84 9.22 10.36
N LYS A 96 2.43 10.14 11.10
CA LYS A 96 2.68 11.54 10.63
C LYS A 96 1.54 12.11 9.74
N SER A 97 1.81 12.26 8.44
CA SER A 97 0.86 12.77 7.43
C SER A 97 -0.28 11.81 7.08
N ASN A 98 -0.19 10.54 7.52
CA ASN A 98 -1.16 9.48 7.22
C ASN A 98 -1.92 9.05 8.47
N PRO A 99 -2.97 9.79 8.88
CA PRO A 99 -3.74 9.48 10.10
C PRO A 99 -4.47 8.13 10.02
N TYR A 100 -4.64 7.59 8.83
CA TYR A 100 -5.29 6.30 8.59
C TYR A 100 -4.31 5.15 8.32
N GLY A 101 -3.00 5.40 8.48
CA GLY A 101 -1.95 4.42 8.19
C GLY A 101 -1.47 4.43 6.74
N ILE A 102 -0.59 3.48 6.40
CA ILE A 102 0.02 3.34 5.07
C ILE A 102 -0.06 1.90 4.58
N ILE A 103 0.08 1.73 3.27
CA ILE A 103 0.11 0.43 2.57
C ILE A 103 1.50 0.26 1.93
N LYS A 104 2.15 -0.89 2.17
CA LYS A 104 3.44 -1.25 1.57
C LYS A 104 3.42 -2.70 1.09
N ALA A 105 4.13 -2.99 0.01
CA ALA A 105 4.34 -4.35 -0.49
C ALA A 105 5.62 -4.95 0.11
N ASN A 106 5.58 -6.23 0.49
CA ASN A 106 6.77 -6.92 0.95
C ASN A 106 7.65 -7.33 -0.24
N LYS A 107 8.76 -6.62 -0.40
CA LYS A 107 9.79 -6.89 -1.41
C LYS A 107 10.97 -7.69 -0.84
N GLY A 108 10.95 -7.94 0.46
CA GLY A 108 12.01 -8.63 1.20
C GLY A 108 11.68 -10.07 1.54
N LYS A 109 12.33 -10.56 2.59
CA LYS A 109 12.13 -11.91 3.12
C LYS A 109 10.74 -12.09 3.74
N ASN A 110 10.32 -13.34 3.83
CA ASN A 110 9.15 -13.73 4.60
C ASN A 110 9.38 -13.46 6.10
N GLY A 111 8.31 -13.21 6.84
CA GLY A 111 8.37 -12.97 8.27
C GLY A 111 6.99 -12.80 8.88
N ILE A 112 6.90 -12.11 10.00
CA ILE A 112 5.67 -11.89 10.72
C ILE A 112 5.49 -10.42 11.11
N VAL A 113 4.25 -9.97 11.16
CA VAL A 113 3.90 -8.62 11.63
C VAL A 113 2.93 -8.70 12.81
N SER A 114 3.00 -7.71 13.71
CA SER A 114 2.11 -7.65 14.87
C SER A 114 0.63 -7.52 14.46
N THR A 115 -0.28 -7.77 15.39
CA THR A 115 -1.72 -7.66 15.19
C THR A 115 -2.21 -6.23 14.88
N LEU A 116 -1.33 -5.23 15.03
CA LEU A 116 -1.59 -3.85 14.64
C LEU A 116 -1.60 -3.66 13.12
N TYR A 117 -1.07 -4.61 12.37
CA TYR A 117 -1.07 -4.61 10.92
C TYR A 117 -2.16 -5.51 10.35
N ALA A 118 -2.56 -5.25 9.12
CA ALA A 118 -3.32 -6.18 8.29
C ALA A 118 -2.42 -6.68 7.17
N VAL A 119 -2.52 -7.96 6.85
CA VAL A 119 -1.82 -8.59 5.72
C VAL A 119 -2.84 -8.91 4.64
N TYR A 120 -2.54 -8.54 3.42
CA TYR A 120 -3.36 -8.83 2.24
C TYR A 120 -2.59 -9.67 1.23
N LYS A 121 -3.24 -10.68 0.70
CA LYS A 121 -2.77 -11.46 -0.44
C LYS A 121 -3.24 -10.80 -1.74
N PRO A 122 -2.35 -10.50 -2.68
CA PRO A 122 -2.76 -10.00 -3.99
C PRO A 122 -3.41 -11.10 -4.81
N LYS A 123 -4.53 -10.77 -5.48
CA LYS A 123 -5.14 -11.64 -6.47
C LYS A 123 -4.40 -11.52 -7.82
N GLN A 124 -4.71 -12.40 -8.77
CA GLN A 124 -4.05 -12.41 -10.09
C GLN A 124 -4.19 -11.09 -10.87
N SER A 125 -5.23 -10.30 -10.57
CA SER A 125 -5.50 -8.97 -11.17
C SER A 125 -4.71 -7.83 -10.54
N ALA A 126 -3.92 -8.08 -9.48
CA ALA A 126 -3.19 -7.06 -8.75
C ALA A 126 -1.67 -7.27 -8.79
N ASN A 127 -0.95 -6.20 -9.11
CA ASN A 127 0.50 -6.14 -8.91
C ASN A 127 0.79 -5.46 -7.56
N PRO A 128 1.46 -6.13 -6.60
CA PRO A 128 1.71 -5.57 -5.27
C PRO A 128 2.48 -4.25 -5.27
N GLU A 129 3.47 -4.12 -6.14
CA GLU A 129 4.26 -2.89 -6.26
C GLU A 129 3.41 -1.74 -6.80
N PHE A 130 2.54 -2.02 -7.77
CA PHE A 130 1.61 -1.01 -8.28
C PHE A 130 0.64 -0.55 -7.19
N VAL A 131 0.10 -1.46 -6.38
CA VAL A 131 -0.77 -1.10 -5.25
C VAL A 131 -0.03 -0.18 -4.28
N GLN A 132 1.22 -0.49 -3.95
CA GLN A 132 2.04 0.39 -3.12
C GLN A 132 2.20 1.77 -3.78
N ILE A 133 2.62 1.85 -5.04
CA ILE A 133 2.81 3.10 -5.79
C ILE A 133 1.52 3.93 -5.82
N TYR A 134 0.38 3.27 -6.03
CA TYR A 134 -0.92 3.94 -6.06
C TYR A 134 -1.23 4.65 -4.73
N PHE A 135 -0.91 4.02 -3.60
CA PHE A 135 -1.16 4.55 -2.25
C PHE A 135 0.03 5.32 -1.64
N GLU A 136 1.14 5.49 -2.37
CA GLU A 136 2.31 6.25 -1.89
C GLU A 136 2.01 7.74 -1.71
N GLN A 137 1.03 8.24 -2.42
CA GLN A 137 0.60 9.63 -2.33
C GLN A 137 -0.30 9.84 -1.09
N ASP A 138 0.18 10.58 -0.08
CA ASP A 138 -0.54 10.83 1.18
C ASP A 138 -1.98 11.30 0.97
N ALA A 139 -2.20 12.25 0.07
CA ALA A 139 -3.55 12.76 -0.21
C ALA A 139 -4.48 11.66 -0.75
N ARG A 140 -3.98 10.80 -1.64
CA ARG A 140 -4.76 9.69 -2.19
C ARG A 140 -5.08 8.65 -1.12
N MET A 141 -4.09 8.25 -0.32
CA MET A 141 -4.26 7.32 0.78
C MET A 141 -5.30 7.83 1.80
N ASN A 142 -5.17 9.09 2.20
CA ASN A 142 -6.08 9.71 3.17
C ASN A 142 -7.51 9.85 2.61
N ASN A 143 -7.66 10.31 1.37
CA ASN A 143 -8.99 10.43 0.72
C ASN A 143 -9.66 9.06 0.55
N TYR A 144 -8.88 8.02 0.25
CA TYR A 144 -9.39 6.65 0.15
C TYR A 144 -9.86 6.11 1.50
N MET A 145 -9.07 6.27 2.56
CA MET A 145 -9.35 5.68 3.88
C MET A 145 -10.38 6.45 4.69
N HIS A 146 -10.47 7.77 4.55
CA HIS A 146 -11.37 8.63 5.33
C HIS A 146 -12.83 8.14 5.38
N PRO A 147 -13.50 7.78 4.26
CA PRO A 147 -14.87 7.30 4.29
C PRO A 147 -15.03 5.90 4.89
N LEU A 148 -13.93 5.14 5.07
CA LEU A 148 -13.92 3.75 5.52
C LEU A 148 -13.71 3.63 7.05
N VAL A 149 -13.50 4.75 7.75
CA VAL A 149 -13.32 4.79 9.20
C VAL A 149 -14.57 4.30 9.90
N ASN A 150 -14.41 3.42 10.88
CA ASN A 150 -15.52 2.96 11.74
C ASN A 150 -16.04 4.13 12.61
N LYS A 151 -17.27 4.58 12.38
CA LYS A 151 -17.89 5.72 13.07
C LYS A 151 -18.27 5.44 14.53
N GLY A 152 -17.86 4.32 15.12
CA GLY A 152 -18.35 3.85 16.42
C GLY A 152 -17.47 4.10 17.64
N ALA A 153 -16.24 4.56 17.48
CA ALA A 153 -15.34 4.76 18.62
C ALA A 153 -14.92 6.23 18.73
N LYS A 154 -15.04 6.82 19.92
CA LYS A 154 -14.52 8.14 20.26
C LYS A 154 -13.05 8.24 19.84
N ASN A 155 -12.74 9.10 18.88
CA ASN A 155 -11.38 9.44 18.41
C ASN A 155 -10.52 8.27 17.86
N ASP A 156 -11.07 7.11 17.54
CA ASP A 156 -10.32 6.05 16.94
C ASP A 156 -10.42 6.12 15.41
N MET A 157 -9.40 6.66 14.75
CA MET A 157 -9.30 6.75 13.28
C MET A 157 -8.84 5.44 12.63
N LYS A 158 -9.00 4.31 13.32
CA LYS A 158 -8.62 3.01 12.78
C LYS A 158 -9.62 2.51 11.75
N VAL A 159 -9.11 1.97 10.67
CA VAL A 159 -9.88 1.25 9.67
C VAL A 159 -9.58 -0.25 9.83
N SER A 160 -10.63 -1.09 9.94
CA SER A 160 -10.42 -2.54 10.02
C SER A 160 -9.81 -3.09 8.73
N ALA A 161 -9.19 -4.27 8.80
CA ALA A 161 -8.60 -4.92 7.64
C ALA A 161 -9.62 -5.11 6.50
N GLU A 162 -10.82 -5.54 6.84
CA GLU A 162 -11.91 -5.79 5.91
C GLU A 162 -12.47 -4.49 5.33
N ASN A 163 -12.64 -3.47 6.18
CA ASN A 163 -13.18 -2.19 5.72
C ASN A 163 -12.20 -1.46 4.80
N ALA A 164 -10.90 -1.59 5.03
CA ALA A 164 -9.89 -1.00 4.16
C ALA A 164 -9.95 -1.51 2.70
N LEU A 165 -10.55 -2.68 2.46
CA LEU A 165 -10.73 -3.23 1.12
C LEU A 165 -12.03 -2.81 0.43
N LYS A 166 -12.98 -2.18 1.13
CA LYS A 166 -14.31 -1.84 0.58
C LYS A 166 -14.33 -0.56 -0.25
N GLY A 167 -13.28 0.24 -0.18
CA GLY A 167 -13.19 1.49 -0.93
C GLY A 167 -13.04 1.25 -2.44
N GLN A 168 -13.47 2.25 -3.20
CA GLN A 168 -13.32 2.24 -4.65
C GLN A 168 -11.96 2.81 -5.06
N ILE A 169 -11.33 2.14 -6.01
CA ILE A 169 -10.08 2.52 -6.65
C ILE A 169 -10.25 2.52 -8.16
N VAL A 170 -9.33 3.14 -8.86
CA VAL A 170 -9.29 3.13 -10.33
C VAL A 170 -7.95 2.56 -10.74
N PHE A 171 -7.94 1.32 -11.24
CA PHE A 171 -6.75 0.60 -11.64
C PHE A 171 -6.78 0.26 -13.14
N PRO A 172 -5.61 0.25 -13.80
CA PRO A 172 -5.45 -0.32 -15.13
C PRO A 172 -5.46 -1.85 -15.10
N ASP A 173 -5.38 -2.46 -16.25
CA ASP A 173 -5.16 -3.90 -16.35
C ASP A 173 -3.80 -4.32 -15.75
N ILE A 174 -3.65 -5.62 -15.50
CA ILE A 174 -2.45 -6.16 -14.83
C ILE A 174 -1.16 -5.94 -15.62
N LYS A 175 -1.23 -5.84 -16.95
CA LYS A 175 -0.05 -5.61 -17.80
C LYS A 175 0.44 -4.17 -17.62
N GLU A 176 -0.47 -3.21 -17.67
CA GLU A 176 -0.17 -1.81 -17.44
C GLU A 176 0.30 -1.56 -16.01
N GLN A 177 -0.31 -2.20 -14.99
CA GLN A 177 0.18 -2.16 -13.60
C GLN A 177 1.66 -2.58 -13.51
N ARG A 178 2.04 -3.68 -14.17
CA ARG A 178 3.42 -4.16 -14.20
C ARG A 178 4.37 -3.18 -14.89
N THR A 179 3.95 -2.62 -16.02
CA THR A 179 4.74 -1.62 -16.76
C THR A 179 5.00 -0.37 -15.92
N ILE A 180 3.97 0.12 -15.22
CA ILE A 180 4.10 1.26 -14.30
C ILE A 180 5.05 0.93 -13.16
N SER A 181 4.92 -0.24 -12.53
CA SER A 181 5.79 -0.67 -11.43
C SER A 181 7.25 -0.78 -11.86
N GLU A 182 7.49 -1.33 -13.05
CA GLU A 182 8.84 -1.44 -13.61
C GLU A 182 9.46 -0.06 -13.91
N PHE A 183 8.67 0.86 -14.44
CA PHE A 183 9.11 2.23 -14.68
C PHE A 183 9.58 2.91 -13.38
N PHE A 184 8.79 2.84 -12.30
CA PHE A 184 9.16 3.43 -11.02
C PHE A 184 10.37 2.74 -10.39
N ARG A 185 10.48 1.42 -10.48
CA ARG A 185 11.65 0.66 -10.01
C ARG A 185 12.94 1.09 -10.73
N ASN A 186 12.86 1.32 -12.02
CA ASN A 186 14.00 1.81 -12.81
C ASN A 186 14.39 3.23 -12.40
N LEU A 187 13.41 4.11 -12.15
CA LEU A 187 13.68 5.45 -11.63
C LEU A 187 14.38 5.42 -10.28
N ASP A 188 13.90 4.62 -9.33
CA ASP A 188 14.49 4.47 -8.00
C ASP A 188 15.94 3.97 -8.10
N THR A 189 16.21 3.05 -9.02
CA THR A 189 17.56 2.53 -9.29
C THR A 189 18.47 3.64 -9.81
N LEU A 190 18.02 4.44 -10.78
CA LEU A 190 18.78 5.55 -11.35
C LEU A 190 19.07 6.63 -10.30
N ILE A 191 18.09 7.00 -9.48
CA ILE A 191 18.26 7.95 -8.39
C ILE A 191 19.30 7.45 -7.39
N THR A 192 19.21 6.19 -6.98
CA THR A 192 20.14 5.58 -6.02
C THR A 192 21.57 5.55 -6.57
N LEU A 193 21.75 5.21 -7.85
CA LEU A 193 23.07 5.22 -8.50
C LEU A 193 23.65 6.64 -8.59
N HIS A 194 22.80 7.64 -8.80
CA HIS A 194 23.25 9.04 -8.88
C HIS A 194 23.65 9.62 -7.53
N GLN A 195 22.99 9.19 -6.45
CA GLN A 195 23.30 9.63 -5.08
C GLN A 195 24.56 8.99 -4.48
N ARG A 196 25.09 7.92 -5.09
CA ARG A 196 26.32 7.24 -4.65
C ARG A 196 27.61 7.86 -5.21
N LYS A 197 27.51 8.91 -6.03
CA LYS A 197 28.63 9.69 -6.53
C LYS A 197 28.90 10.89 -5.61
#